data_b9c630babcb7824f46d115e20ee74afe
#
_entry.id   b9c630babcb7824f46d115e20ee74afe
#
_cell.length_a   1.000
_cell.length_b   1.000
_cell.length_c   1.000
_cell.angle_alpha   90.00
_cell.angle_beta   90.00
_cell.angle_gamma   90.00
#
_symmetry.space_group_name_H-M   'P 1'
#
loop_
_entity.id
_entity.type
_entity.pdbx_description
1 polymer ?
#
loop_
_entity_poly.entity_id
_entity_poly.type
_entity_poly.pdbx_seq_one_letter_code
_entity_poly.pdbx_strand_id
1 'polypeptide(L)'
;RGTGPGGGGDPAAARDQLNAGDYPDRIGDAIGPDMTVPVPAPRPIVIAIGDNPTPIWGMTVAERLRRLAAARKLPLAGDADAAGALLANLAFAFDPAWMPYLVARPGTVVTRGGVPVLAHILDAADRARVAAAMEANGPLEPGTLTVIPAEAEDGIFNEALRKRERPFAERLEPASVPAIERASYTGAYKGVTDLLTKYLWPEWALWITRLCARAGISPNQVTALGSVLCIVATVAFWYGWFWSGLAVGLLFMVLDTVDGKLARCTITSSALGNAWDHGVDLIHPPFWWWAWATGCAAYGRPLDHDIFVAVIAAMLFGYVAQRLIEGAFIARFAMHIHVWERFDSRFRLITARRNPNMVLLFALLLVGRPDWGIVAVAMWTMLSLLVHLVRLFQAMAVARRGQRIVSWLA
;
A
#
# COMPACT_ATOMS: atom_id res chain seq x y z
N ARG A 1 -51.07 9.71 -27.10
CA ARG A 1 -51.38 10.88 -26.24
C ARG A 1 -50.76 10.64 -24.88
N GLY A 2 -49.84 11.52 -24.42
CA GLY A 2 -49.44 11.62 -23.04
C GLY A 2 -48.06 11.00 -22.74
N THR A 3 -47.06 11.72 -23.12
CA THR A 3 -45.66 11.60 -22.77
C THR A 3 -45.39 12.14 -21.38
N GLY A 4 -44.72 11.39 -20.52
CA GLY A 4 -44.13 11.89 -19.29
C GLY A 4 -42.67 11.39 -19.19
N PRO A 5 -41.66 12.23 -18.88
CA PRO A 5 -40.27 11.85 -18.93
C PRO A 5 -39.82 11.17 -17.66
N GLY A 6 -39.28 9.97 -17.78
CA GLY A 6 -38.56 9.28 -16.71
C GLY A 6 -37.16 9.85 -16.61
N GLY A 7 -36.83 10.50 -15.50
CA GLY A 7 -35.48 10.91 -15.15
C GLY A 7 -34.66 9.71 -14.66
N GLY A 8 -33.92 9.09 -15.57
CA GLY A 8 -32.88 8.15 -15.22
C GLY A 8 -31.57 8.91 -15.01
N GLY A 9 -31.20 9.13 -13.76
CA GLY A 9 -29.86 9.63 -13.43
C GLY A 9 -28.81 8.61 -13.83
N ASP A 10 -27.90 9.02 -14.69
CA ASP A 10 -26.78 8.20 -15.19
C ASP A 10 -25.84 7.81 -14.04
N PRO A 11 -25.68 6.53 -13.71
CA PRO A 11 -24.76 6.07 -12.67
C PRO A 11 -23.27 6.31 -13.00
N ALA A 12 -22.96 6.79 -14.22
CA ALA A 12 -21.60 7.13 -14.63
C ALA A 12 -21.11 8.47 -14.03
N ALA A 13 -22.01 9.44 -13.82
CA ALA A 13 -21.66 10.75 -13.26
C ALA A 13 -21.20 10.71 -11.79
N ALA A 14 -21.64 9.72 -11.02
CA ALA A 14 -21.22 9.53 -9.64
C ALA A 14 -19.84 8.88 -9.48
N ARG A 15 -19.29 8.28 -10.55
CA ARG A 15 -18.00 7.59 -10.55
C ARG A 15 -16.80 8.50 -10.85
N ASP A 16 -17.00 9.61 -11.52
CA ASP A 16 -15.90 10.51 -11.90
C ASP A 16 -15.38 11.41 -10.76
N GLN A 17 -16.11 11.51 -9.64
CA GLN A 17 -15.66 12.28 -8.47
C GLN A 17 -14.80 11.50 -7.46
N LEU A 18 -14.61 10.19 -7.65
CA LEU A 18 -13.86 9.33 -6.72
C LEU A 18 -12.37 9.15 -7.06
N ASN A 19 -11.87 9.74 -8.13
CA ASN A 19 -10.51 9.54 -8.63
C ASN A 19 -9.55 10.73 -8.38
N ALA A 20 -9.85 11.65 -7.48
CA ALA A 20 -8.92 12.71 -7.08
C ALA A 20 -8.12 12.31 -5.84
N GLY A 21 -7.30 11.28 -5.96
CA GLY A 21 -6.17 11.04 -5.06
C GLY A 21 -4.99 11.85 -5.56
N ASP A 22 -4.72 13.02 -4.93
CA ASP A 22 -3.56 13.87 -5.19
C ASP A 22 -2.27 13.07 -5.18
N TYR A 23 -1.71 12.81 -6.37
CA TYR A 23 -0.29 12.65 -6.57
C TYR A 23 0.25 14.03 -6.96
N PRO A 24 1.14 14.66 -6.16
CA PRO A 24 1.85 15.84 -6.62
C PRO A 24 2.92 15.38 -7.62
N ASP A 25 2.89 15.91 -8.78
CA ASP A 25 3.95 16.28 -9.71
C ASP A 25 3.54 16.00 -11.16
N ARG A 26 2.79 16.94 -11.71
CA ARG A 26 2.95 17.28 -13.12
C ARG A 26 3.77 18.56 -13.21
N ILE A 27 5.02 18.39 -13.61
CA ILE A 27 5.88 19.48 -14.03
C ILE A 27 5.29 20.04 -15.34
N GLY A 28 4.96 21.35 -15.30
CA GLY A 28 4.95 22.29 -16.39
C GLY A 28 4.02 22.01 -17.56
N ASP A 29 2.88 22.72 -17.59
CA ASP A 29 2.40 23.26 -18.86
C ASP A 29 1.53 24.52 -18.64
N ALA A 30 1.97 25.60 -19.28
CA ALA A 30 1.24 26.76 -19.80
C ALA A 30 0.24 27.45 -18.86
N ILE A 31 0.72 28.48 -18.21
CA ILE A 31 -0.06 29.54 -17.54
C ILE A 31 -0.82 30.36 -18.59
N GLY A 32 -2.12 30.17 -18.71
CA GLY A 32 -3.04 31.12 -19.32
C GLY A 32 -3.66 32.02 -18.25
N PRO A 33 -3.90 33.31 -18.50
CA PRO A 33 -4.38 34.26 -17.49
C PRO A 33 -5.90 34.25 -17.39
N ASP A 34 -6.52 33.24 -16.83
CA ASP A 34 -7.86 33.29 -16.25
C ASP A 34 -8.23 31.91 -15.62
N MET A 35 -7.58 31.58 -14.51
CA MET A 35 -8.03 30.47 -13.67
C MET A 35 -8.25 31.01 -12.26
N THR A 36 -9.49 31.31 -11.94
CA THR A 36 -9.94 31.30 -10.55
C THR A 36 -9.61 29.92 -10.00
N VAL A 37 -8.58 29.85 -9.13
CA VAL A 37 -8.21 28.63 -8.40
C VAL A 37 -9.50 28.13 -7.71
N PRO A 38 -9.99 26.92 -7.98
CA PRO A 38 -11.18 26.42 -7.30
C PRO A 38 -10.89 26.47 -5.80
N VAL A 39 -11.69 27.22 -5.05
CA VAL A 39 -11.61 27.21 -3.59
C VAL A 39 -11.83 25.75 -3.18
N PRO A 40 -10.87 25.09 -2.52
CA PRO A 40 -11.03 23.70 -2.15
C PRO A 40 -12.31 23.58 -1.31
N ALA A 41 -13.15 22.60 -1.65
CA ALA A 41 -14.40 22.37 -0.91
C ALA A 41 -14.10 22.30 0.59
N PRO A 42 -14.87 23.00 1.44
CA PRO A 42 -14.62 23.06 2.87
C PRO A 42 -14.60 21.64 3.44
N ARG A 43 -13.55 21.30 4.20
CA ARG A 43 -13.32 19.96 4.75
C ARG A 43 -14.00 19.85 6.13
N PRO A 44 -14.52 18.66 6.50
CA PRO A 44 -15.11 18.48 7.82
C PRO A 44 -14.03 18.57 8.91
N ILE A 45 -14.39 19.15 10.06
CA ILE A 45 -13.55 19.10 11.27
C ILE A 45 -13.59 17.71 11.88
N VAL A 46 -12.47 17.23 12.40
CA VAL A 46 -12.42 15.95 13.12
C VAL A 46 -12.63 16.20 14.61
N ILE A 47 -13.60 15.52 15.20
CA ILE A 47 -13.96 15.62 16.61
C ILE A 47 -13.86 14.23 17.24
N ALA A 48 -13.00 14.12 18.27
CA ALA A 48 -12.89 12.93 19.12
C ALA A 48 -13.99 12.94 20.18
N ILE A 49 -14.67 11.81 20.36
CA ILE A 49 -15.74 11.65 21.37
C ILE A 49 -15.32 10.55 22.36
N GLY A 50 -15.40 10.85 23.65
CA GLY A 50 -14.98 9.94 24.71
C GLY A 50 -13.47 9.94 24.95
N ASP A 51 -13.00 8.97 25.76
CA ASP A 51 -11.58 8.71 26.02
C ASP A 51 -11.32 7.22 26.12
N ASN A 52 -10.12 6.79 25.70
CA ASN A 52 -9.68 5.41 25.81
C ASN A 52 -8.14 5.36 25.97
N PRO A 53 -7.64 4.96 27.13
CA PRO A 53 -6.20 4.89 27.40
C PRO A 53 -5.52 3.67 26.78
N THR A 54 -6.28 2.70 26.25
CA THR A 54 -5.74 1.45 25.69
C THR A 54 -4.88 1.74 24.47
N PRO A 55 -3.58 1.40 24.48
CA PRO A 55 -2.69 1.72 23.35
C PRO A 55 -2.82 0.70 22.22
N ILE A 56 -2.74 1.18 20.99
CA ILE A 56 -2.57 0.39 19.76
C ILE A 56 -1.29 0.85 19.07
N TRP A 57 -0.40 -0.07 18.70
CA TRP A 57 0.88 0.28 18.07
C TRP A 57 1.70 1.30 18.89
N GLY A 58 1.63 1.22 20.24
CA GLY A 58 2.33 2.12 21.14
C GLY A 58 1.74 3.54 21.26
N MET A 59 0.55 3.82 20.71
CA MET A 59 -0.11 5.13 20.77
C MET A 59 -1.56 5.01 21.23
N THR A 60 -2.13 6.04 21.83
CA THR A 60 -3.56 6.13 22.16
C THR A 60 -4.39 6.30 20.91
N VAL A 61 -5.71 5.96 20.97
CA VAL A 61 -6.63 6.18 19.85
C VAL A 61 -6.74 7.67 19.49
N ALA A 62 -6.71 8.54 20.49
CA ALA A 62 -6.74 9.99 20.27
C ALA A 62 -5.51 10.46 19.47
N GLU A 63 -4.30 9.95 19.81
CA GLU A 63 -3.10 10.23 19.03
C GLU A 63 -3.19 9.65 17.61
N ARG A 64 -3.70 8.41 17.48
CA ARG A 64 -3.93 7.79 16.19
C ARG A 64 -4.88 8.62 15.33
N LEU A 65 -5.99 9.11 15.90
CA LEU A 65 -6.95 9.96 15.21
C LEU A 65 -6.31 11.28 14.74
N ARG A 66 -5.52 11.93 15.60
CA ARG A 66 -4.77 13.16 15.25
C ARG A 66 -3.84 12.93 14.06
N ARG A 67 -3.08 11.82 14.05
CA ARG A 67 -2.20 11.47 12.93
C ARG A 67 -2.97 11.16 11.66
N LEU A 68 -4.11 10.48 11.75
CA LEU A 68 -4.99 10.23 10.59
C LEU A 68 -5.55 11.53 10.01
N ALA A 69 -6.01 12.44 10.87
CA ALA A 69 -6.50 13.75 10.44
C ALA A 69 -5.38 14.55 9.75
N ALA A 70 -4.19 14.62 10.36
CA ALA A 70 -3.04 15.31 9.80
C ALA A 70 -2.62 14.72 8.43
N ALA A 71 -2.54 13.37 8.30
CA ALA A 71 -2.21 12.70 7.06
C ALA A 71 -3.23 12.96 5.94
N ARG A 72 -4.47 13.31 6.29
CA ARG A 72 -5.55 13.64 5.35
C ARG A 72 -5.78 15.15 5.21
N LYS A 73 -4.96 15.96 5.87
CA LYS A 73 -5.10 17.43 5.91
C LYS A 73 -6.52 17.85 6.38
N LEU A 74 -7.11 17.10 7.30
CA LEU A 74 -8.39 17.42 7.93
C LEU A 74 -8.14 18.27 9.16
N PRO A 75 -8.89 19.40 9.34
CA PRO A 75 -8.76 20.23 10.53
C PRO A 75 -9.26 19.47 11.77
N LEU A 76 -8.63 19.72 12.91
CA LEU A 76 -9.11 19.27 14.21
C LEU A 76 -10.06 20.31 14.82
N ALA A 77 -10.87 19.92 15.80
CA ALA A 77 -11.83 20.81 16.45
C ALA A 77 -11.21 22.16 16.85
N GLY A 78 -11.80 23.28 16.41
CA GLY A 78 -11.32 24.65 16.63
C GLY A 78 -11.46 25.57 15.41
N ASP A 79 -11.57 25.06 14.20
CA ASP A 79 -11.79 25.86 12.99
C ASP A 79 -13.28 26.13 12.77
N ALA A 80 -13.66 27.42 12.65
CA ALA A 80 -15.06 27.85 12.59
C ALA A 80 -15.76 27.63 11.23
N ASP A 81 -15.02 27.44 10.13
CA ASP A 81 -15.55 27.42 8.76
C ASP A 81 -15.67 26.01 8.14
N ALA A 82 -15.89 24.99 8.93
CA ALA A 82 -15.90 23.62 8.44
C ALA A 82 -17.25 23.18 7.85
N ALA A 83 -17.21 22.48 6.71
CA ALA A 83 -18.37 21.83 6.07
C ALA A 83 -18.84 20.59 6.87
N GLY A 84 -19.23 20.74 8.13
CA GLY A 84 -19.68 19.67 8.98
C GLY A 84 -18.57 19.10 9.88
N ALA A 85 -18.88 18.01 10.56
CA ALA A 85 -17.99 17.34 11.50
C ALA A 85 -17.84 15.85 11.22
N LEU A 86 -16.61 15.37 11.25
CA LEU A 86 -16.27 13.93 11.28
C LEU A 86 -16.08 13.52 12.74
N LEU A 87 -17.11 12.92 13.34
CA LEU A 87 -17.10 12.43 14.71
C LEU A 87 -16.41 11.05 14.76
N ALA A 88 -15.58 10.81 15.77
CA ALA A 88 -14.91 9.54 16.00
C ALA A 88 -15.06 9.11 17.46
N ASN A 89 -15.66 7.95 17.69
CA ASN A 89 -15.80 7.34 19.00
C ASN A 89 -14.49 6.66 19.41
N LEU A 90 -13.83 7.18 20.44
CA LEU A 90 -12.54 6.65 20.94
C LEU A 90 -12.65 5.29 21.65
N ALA A 91 -13.88 4.80 21.94
CA ALA A 91 -14.07 3.43 22.42
C ALA A 91 -13.79 2.38 21.34
N PHE A 92 -13.57 2.79 20.09
CA PHE A 92 -13.34 1.90 18.96
C PHE A 92 -12.03 2.21 18.24
N ALA A 93 -11.40 1.15 17.69
CA ALA A 93 -10.37 1.27 16.69
C ALA A 93 -10.95 0.95 15.31
N PHE A 94 -10.54 1.71 14.30
CA PHE A 94 -11.07 1.60 12.94
C PHE A 94 -9.97 1.67 11.89
N ASP A 95 -10.30 1.12 10.71
CA ASP A 95 -9.44 1.18 9.54
C ASP A 95 -9.37 2.61 8.98
N PRO A 96 -8.16 3.11 8.62
CA PRO A 96 -8.01 4.42 7.98
C PRO A 96 -8.85 4.64 6.72
N ALA A 97 -9.29 3.59 6.04
CA ALA A 97 -10.13 3.67 4.85
C ALA A 97 -11.53 4.26 5.12
N TRP A 98 -12.04 4.15 6.36
CA TRP A 98 -13.33 4.75 6.72
C TRP A 98 -13.35 6.27 6.61
N MET A 99 -12.22 6.96 6.87
CA MET A 99 -12.21 8.42 6.85
C MET A 99 -12.51 9.00 5.46
N PRO A 100 -11.77 8.67 4.38
CA PRO A 100 -12.12 9.17 3.05
C PRO A 100 -13.49 8.68 2.57
N TYR A 101 -13.90 7.48 2.97
CA TYR A 101 -15.21 6.94 2.65
C TYR A 101 -16.33 7.83 3.19
N LEU A 102 -16.22 8.27 4.45
CA LEU A 102 -17.20 9.14 5.10
C LEU A 102 -17.10 10.60 4.64
N VAL A 103 -15.88 11.12 4.40
CA VAL A 103 -15.71 12.48 3.87
C VAL A 103 -16.47 12.66 2.55
N ALA A 104 -16.48 11.62 1.71
CA ALA A 104 -17.24 11.62 0.45
C ALA A 104 -18.76 11.39 0.62
N ARG A 105 -19.26 11.11 1.83
CA ARG A 105 -20.66 10.76 2.12
C ARG A 105 -21.19 11.49 3.35
N PRO A 106 -21.49 12.79 3.24
CA PRO A 106 -22.12 13.55 4.33
C PRO A 106 -23.46 12.91 4.76
N GLY A 107 -23.81 13.02 6.03
CA GLY A 107 -25.02 12.41 6.60
C GLY A 107 -24.93 10.91 6.84
N THR A 108 -23.70 10.33 6.80
CA THR A 108 -23.47 8.89 6.99
C THR A 108 -22.83 8.60 8.33
N VAL A 109 -23.31 7.53 8.98
CA VAL A 109 -22.79 6.99 10.26
C VAL A 109 -22.38 5.53 10.05
N VAL A 110 -21.16 5.19 10.43
CA VAL A 110 -20.68 3.80 10.52
C VAL A 110 -20.92 3.30 11.93
N THR A 111 -21.55 2.14 12.07
CA THR A 111 -21.86 1.52 13.37
C THR A 111 -21.22 0.15 13.51
N ARG A 112 -20.99 -0.26 14.76
CA ARG A 112 -20.60 -1.62 15.14
C ARG A 112 -21.55 -2.13 16.22
N GLY A 113 -22.32 -3.17 15.91
CA GLY A 113 -23.36 -3.65 16.82
C GLY A 113 -24.39 -2.57 17.20
N GLY A 114 -24.72 -1.66 16.27
CA GLY A 114 -25.65 -0.55 16.50
C GLY A 114 -25.04 0.70 17.18
N VAL A 115 -23.82 0.62 17.73
CA VAL A 115 -23.11 1.75 18.35
C VAL A 115 -22.38 2.55 17.29
N PRO A 116 -22.51 3.90 17.23
CA PRO A 116 -21.78 4.71 16.24
C PRO A 116 -20.28 4.74 16.54
N VAL A 117 -19.49 4.45 15.49
CA VAL A 117 -18.02 4.41 15.52
C VAL A 117 -17.44 5.67 14.88
N LEU A 118 -17.93 5.99 13.68
CA LEU A 118 -17.53 7.17 12.90
C LEU A 118 -18.76 7.76 12.23
N ALA A 119 -18.79 9.09 12.08
CA ALA A 119 -19.89 9.75 11.42
C ALA A 119 -19.44 11.04 10.74
N HIS A 120 -19.98 11.36 9.55
CA HIS A 120 -19.82 12.65 8.90
C HIS A 120 -21.15 13.39 8.92
N ILE A 121 -21.30 14.40 9.78
CA ILE A 121 -22.55 15.07 10.08
C ILE A 121 -22.45 16.57 9.74
N LEU A 122 -23.44 17.07 9.00
CA LEU A 122 -23.56 18.49 8.64
C LEU A 122 -24.39 19.28 9.65
N ASP A 123 -25.54 18.73 10.06
CA ASP A 123 -26.50 19.38 10.95
C ASP A 123 -26.06 19.35 12.41
N ALA A 124 -26.30 20.42 13.15
CA ALA A 124 -25.88 20.56 14.54
C ALA A 124 -26.70 19.68 15.51
N ALA A 125 -28.01 19.50 15.26
CA ALA A 125 -28.87 18.68 16.11
C ALA A 125 -28.52 17.18 15.95
N ASP A 126 -28.32 16.72 14.71
CA ASP A 126 -27.83 15.39 14.43
C ASP A 126 -26.45 15.14 15.01
N ARG A 127 -25.56 16.14 14.97
CA ARG A 127 -24.22 16.07 15.59
C ARG A 127 -24.33 15.85 17.09
N ALA A 128 -25.16 16.60 17.79
CA ALA A 128 -25.35 16.44 19.22
C ALA A 128 -25.92 15.05 19.57
N ARG A 129 -26.89 14.56 18.79
CA ARG A 129 -27.51 13.24 18.96
C ARG A 129 -26.51 12.10 18.75
N VAL A 130 -25.72 12.17 17.67
CA VAL A 130 -24.69 11.15 17.38
C VAL A 130 -23.57 11.19 18.43
N ALA A 131 -23.12 12.38 18.86
CA ALA A 131 -22.12 12.54 19.90
C ALA A 131 -22.60 11.93 21.24
N ALA A 132 -23.84 12.20 21.65
CA ALA A 132 -24.41 11.62 22.87
C ALA A 132 -24.49 10.08 22.81
N ALA A 133 -24.86 9.50 21.66
CA ALA A 133 -24.85 8.05 21.46
C ALA A 133 -23.43 7.47 21.51
N MET A 134 -22.42 8.17 20.96
CA MET A 134 -21.01 7.78 21.07
C MET A 134 -20.50 7.84 22.51
N GLU A 135 -20.78 8.90 23.26
CA GLU A 135 -20.40 9.05 24.67
C GLU A 135 -21.00 7.94 25.54
N ALA A 136 -22.29 7.66 25.33
CA ALA A 136 -22.99 6.60 26.05
C ALA A 136 -22.57 5.19 25.59
N ASN A 137 -21.84 5.07 24.45
CA ASN A 137 -21.59 3.79 23.78
C ASN A 137 -22.90 2.99 23.56
N GLY A 138 -23.97 3.69 23.28
CA GLY A 138 -25.33 3.16 23.10
C GLY A 138 -25.75 3.10 21.63
N PRO A 139 -26.89 2.43 21.34
CA PRO A 139 -27.41 2.36 19.99
C PRO A 139 -27.85 3.73 19.49
N LEU A 140 -27.65 3.97 18.18
CA LEU A 140 -28.09 5.21 17.52
C LEU A 140 -29.47 5.02 16.91
N GLU A 141 -30.40 5.94 17.21
CA GLU A 141 -31.64 6.12 16.46
C GLU A 141 -31.31 6.78 15.11
N PRO A 142 -31.52 6.13 13.95
CA PRO A 142 -31.03 6.62 12.66
C PRO A 142 -31.57 8.01 12.27
N GLY A 143 -32.86 8.29 12.49
CA GLY A 143 -33.51 9.51 12.02
C GLY A 143 -33.37 9.63 10.50
N THR A 144 -32.84 10.77 10.03
CA THR A 144 -32.58 11.04 8.60
C THR A 144 -31.20 10.57 8.11
N LEU A 145 -30.37 10.04 9.02
CA LEU A 145 -28.99 9.65 8.71
C LEU A 145 -28.93 8.30 8.02
N THR A 146 -27.98 8.16 7.11
CA THR A 146 -27.65 6.87 6.51
C THR A 146 -26.75 6.09 7.47
N VAL A 147 -27.25 4.97 8.00
CA VAL A 147 -26.49 4.10 8.89
C VAL A 147 -25.93 2.91 8.13
N ILE A 148 -24.61 2.71 8.23
CA ILE A 148 -23.89 1.60 7.61
C ILE A 148 -23.28 0.76 8.73
N PRO A 149 -23.76 -0.47 8.95
CA PRO A 149 -23.07 -1.42 9.81
C PRO A 149 -21.71 -1.77 9.20
N ALA A 150 -20.64 -1.66 9.98
CA ALA A 150 -19.28 -1.97 9.49
C ALA A 150 -19.17 -3.42 9.00
N GLU A 151 -20.02 -4.31 9.53
CA GLU A 151 -20.12 -5.72 9.14
C GLU A 151 -20.76 -5.93 7.76
N ALA A 152 -21.60 -4.99 7.31
CA ALA A 152 -22.35 -5.10 6.06
C ALA A 152 -21.61 -4.54 4.85
N GLU A 153 -20.50 -3.79 5.05
CA GLU A 153 -19.71 -3.23 3.94
C GLU A 153 -18.91 -4.35 3.25
N ASP A 154 -19.17 -4.55 1.96
CA ASP A 154 -18.56 -5.61 1.15
C ASP A 154 -17.08 -5.39 0.80
N GLY A 155 -16.54 -4.25 1.16
CA GLY A 155 -15.14 -3.89 0.99
C GLY A 155 -14.90 -2.66 0.16
N ILE A 156 -13.96 -1.86 0.62
CA ILE A 156 -13.51 -0.64 -0.04
C ILE A 156 -12.30 -0.98 -0.92
N PHE A 157 -12.35 -0.59 -2.20
CA PHE A 157 -11.19 -0.72 -3.07
C PHE A 157 -10.13 0.32 -2.70
N ASN A 158 -8.93 -0.15 -2.42
CA ASN A 158 -7.76 0.67 -2.14
C ASN A 158 -6.73 0.51 -3.26
N GLU A 159 -6.64 1.49 -4.14
CA GLU A 159 -5.73 1.48 -5.30
C GLU A 159 -4.26 1.45 -4.85
N ALA A 160 -3.88 2.25 -3.87
CA ALA A 160 -2.51 2.31 -3.36
C ALA A 160 -2.03 0.97 -2.78
N LEU A 161 -2.94 0.21 -2.16
CA LEU A 161 -2.67 -1.12 -1.64
C LEU A 161 -3.04 -2.25 -2.62
N ARG A 162 -3.62 -1.93 -3.77
CA ARG A 162 -3.97 -2.90 -4.82
C ARG A 162 -4.81 -4.06 -4.29
N LYS A 163 -5.88 -3.73 -3.55
CA LYS A 163 -6.80 -4.71 -2.97
C LYS A 163 -8.17 -4.13 -2.71
N ARG A 164 -9.16 -5.01 -2.64
CA ARG A 164 -10.48 -4.73 -2.06
C ARG A 164 -10.56 -5.50 -0.74
N GLU A 165 -10.86 -4.83 0.33
CA GLU A 165 -10.90 -5.41 1.67
C GLU A 165 -11.97 -4.73 2.52
N ARG A 166 -12.61 -5.50 3.39
CA ARG A 166 -13.55 -4.96 4.38
C ARG A 166 -12.77 -4.18 5.43
N PRO A 167 -13.02 -2.87 5.60
CA PRO A 167 -12.35 -2.09 6.61
C PRO A 167 -12.85 -2.48 8.00
N PHE A 168 -11.95 -2.70 8.95
CA PHE A 168 -12.33 -3.05 10.31
C PHE A 168 -12.86 -1.83 11.10
N ALA A 169 -13.78 -2.10 12.04
CA ALA A 169 -14.22 -1.21 13.10
C ALA A 169 -14.53 -2.09 14.32
N GLU A 170 -13.67 -2.04 15.34
CA GLU A 170 -13.73 -2.97 16.47
C GLU A 170 -13.65 -2.23 17.79
N ARG A 171 -14.39 -2.70 18.81
CA ARG A 171 -14.31 -2.16 20.16
C ARG A 171 -12.90 -2.35 20.72
N LEU A 172 -12.33 -1.27 21.25
CA LEU A 172 -10.98 -1.28 21.76
C LEU A 172 -10.97 -1.53 23.27
N GLU A 173 -10.50 -2.69 23.63
CA GLU A 173 -10.26 -3.15 24.99
C GLU A 173 -8.89 -3.84 25.07
N PRO A 174 -8.23 -3.91 26.21
CA PRO A 174 -6.91 -4.56 26.30
C PRO A 174 -6.86 -5.96 25.69
N ALA A 175 -7.95 -6.75 25.84
CA ALA A 175 -8.06 -8.09 25.29
C ALA A 175 -8.18 -8.11 23.74
N SER A 176 -8.76 -7.07 23.12
CA SER A 176 -8.93 -6.97 21.67
C SER A 176 -7.72 -6.42 20.91
N VAL A 177 -6.76 -5.78 21.62
CA VAL A 177 -5.57 -5.16 21.01
C VAL A 177 -4.81 -6.09 20.06
N PRO A 178 -4.47 -7.36 20.41
CA PRO A 178 -3.72 -8.21 19.49
C PRO A 178 -4.46 -8.50 18.18
N ALA A 179 -5.79 -8.65 18.24
CA ALA A 179 -6.63 -8.88 17.07
C ALA A 179 -6.74 -7.61 16.20
N ILE A 180 -6.94 -6.44 16.82
CA ILE A 180 -7.01 -5.14 16.13
C ILE A 180 -5.67 -4.79 15.47
N GLU A 181 -4.54 -4.99 16.16
CA GLU A 181 -3.22 -4.82 15.56
C GLU A 181 -3.02 -5.74 14.36
N ARG A 182 -3.42 -7.01 14.45
CA ARG A 182 -3.36 -7.95 13.32
C ARG A 182 -4.25 -7.49 12.17
N ALA A 183 -5.48 -7.06 12.41
CA ALA A 183 -6.38 -6.53 11.38
C ALA A 183 -5.78 -5.27 10.72
N SER A 184 -5.30 -4.31 11.51
CA SER A 184 -4.62 -3.10 11.02
C SER A 184 -3.37 -3.44 10.18
N TYR A 185 -2.55 -4.39 10.63
CA TYR A 185 -1.38 -4.85 9.92
C TYR A 185 -1.74 -5.56 8.60
N THR A 186 -2.72 -6.44 8.60
CA THR A 186 -3.24 -7.10 7.39
C THR A 186 -3.82 -6.05 6.45
N GLY A 187 -4.60 -5.10 6.99
CA GLY A 187 -5.09 -3.93 6.27
C GLY A 187 -3.99 -3.11 5.59
N ALA A 188 -2.80 -3.05 6.16
CA ALA A 188 -1.64 -2.34 5.58
C ALA A 188 -0.89 -3.14 4.49
N TYR A 189 -1.23 -4.42 4.22
CA TYR A 189 -0.59 -5.22 3.17
C TYR A 189 -1.08 -4.83 1.77
N LYS A 190 -0.16 -4.84 0.80
CA LYS A 190 -0.51 -4.76 -0.62
C LYS A 190 -1.12 -6.09 -1.05
N GLY A 191 -2.29 -6.08 -1.72
CA GLY A 191 -2.97 -7.29 -2.16
C GLY A 191 -2.20 -8.04 -3.25
N VAL A 192 -1.55 -7.31 -4.16
CA VAL A 192 -0.74 -7.86 -5.25
C VAL A 192 0.74 -7.60 -4.96
N THR A 193 1.45 -8.66 -4.60
CA THR A 193 2.87 -8.65 -4.23
C THR A 193 3.55 -9.97 -4.65
N ASP A 194 4.82 -10.18 -4.28
CA ASP A 194 5.55 -11.42 -4.55
C ASP A 194 5.26 -12.54 -3.54
N LEU A 195 5.71 -13.76 -3.89
CA LEU A 195 5.47 -14.99 -3.14
C LEU A 195 5.96 -14.93 -1.69
N LEU A 196 7.19 -14.45 -1.46
CA LEU A 196 7.78 -14.40 -0.12
C LEU A 196 7.06 -13.37 0.76
N THR A 197 6.81 -12.19 0.22
CA THR A 197 6.07 -11.13 0.93
C THR A 197 4.65 -11.56 1.26
N LYS A 198 4.02 -12.38 0.41
CA LYS A 198 2.64 -12.80 0.62
C LYS A 198 2.49 -13.95 1.61
N TYR A 199 3.41 -14.92 1.60
CA TYR A 199 3.21 -16.19 2.31
C TYR A 199 4.26 -16.47 3.39
N LEU A 200 5.50 -15.96 3.27
CA LEU A 200 6.58 -16.26 4.21
C LEU A 200 6.79 -15.16 5.26
N TRP A 201 6.76 -13.87 4.83
CA TRP A 201 7.08 -12.75 5.72
C TRP A 201 5.97 -12.32 6.70
N PRO A 202 4.64 -12.57 6.49
CA PRO A 202 3.62 -11.90 7.26
C PRO A 202 3.77 -12.02 8.76
N GLU A 203 4.03 -13.21 9.30
CA GLU A 203 4.12 -13.42 10.75
C GLU A 203 5.42 -12.82 11.33
N TRP A 204 6.55 -13.01 10.66
CA TRP A 204 7.82 -12.44 11.08
C TRP A 204 7.79 -10.91 11.08
N ALA A 205 7.29 -10.34 9.99
CA ALA A 205 7.18 -8.89 9.86
C ALA A 205 6.16 -8.30 10.84
N LEU A 206 5.05 -8.99 11.17
CA LEU A 206 4.11 -8.56 12.21
C LEU A 206 4.78 -8.49 13.57
N TRP A 207 5.52 -9.55 13.94
CA TRP A 207 6.21 -9.60 15.23
C TRP A 207 7.24 -8.48 15.36
N ILE A 208 8.08 -8.28 14.33
CA ILE A 208 9.08 -7.21 14.31
C ILE A 208 8.42 -5.82 14.31
N THR A 209 7.33 -5.63 13.54
CA THR A 209 6.58 -4.37 13.50
C THR A 209 6.03 -4.01 14.90
N ARG A 210 5.48 -4.99 15.64
CA ARG A 210 5.03 -4.80 17.02
C ARG A 210 6.17 -4.41 17.95
N LEU A 211 7.30 -5.10 17.83
CA LEU A 211 8.48 -4.80 18.64
C LEU A 211 8.97 -3.36 18.39
N CYS A 212 9.12 -2.99 17.11
CA CYS A 212 9.55 -1.64 16.71
C CYS A 212 8.56 -0.57 17.20
N ALA A 213 7.25 -0.79 17.03
CA ALA A 213 6.23 0.16 17.49
C ALA A 213 6.26 0.38 19.00
N ARG A 214 6.40 -0.71 19.80
CA ARG A 214 6.49 -0.63 21.25
C ARG A 214 7.80 0.00 21.75
N ALA A 215 8.89 -0.22 21.02
CA ALA A 215 10.20 0.36 21.32
C ALA A 215 10.35 1.81 20.83
N GLY A 216 9.35 2.37 20.16
CA GLY A 216 9.43 3.72 19.57
C GLY A 216 10.40 3.85 18.40
N ILE A 217 10.77 2.72 17.76
CA ILE A 217 11.66 2.70 16.58
C ILE A 217 10.89 3.23 15.38
N SER A 218 11.47 4.23 14.72
CA SER A 218 10.86 4.85 13.54
C SER A 218 11.02 3.99 12.28
N PRO A 219 10.12 4.12 11.27
CA PRO A 219 10.29 3.44 9.98
C PRO A 219 11.63 3.75 9.31
N ASN A 220 12.08 5.00 9.35
CA ASN A 220 13.37 5.40 8.75
C ASN A 220 14.58 4.73 9.41
N GLN A 221 14.53 4.44 10.72
CA GLN A 221 15.59 3.68 11.39
C GLN A 221 15.61 2.22 10.92
N VAL A 222 14.44 1.63 10.67
CA VAL A 222 14.34 0.29 10.09
C VAL A 222 14.89 0.27 8.67
N THR A 223 14.54 1.25 7.83
CA THR A 223 15.07 1.41 6.47
C THR A 223 16.59 1.59 6.49
N ALA A 224 17.12 2.40 7.43
CA ALA A 224 18.57 2.61 7.58
C ALA A 224 19.30 1.30 7.91
N LEU A 225 18.80 0.53 8.89
CA LEU A 225 19.34 -0.77 9.23
C LEU A 225 19.26 -1.74 8.03
N GLY A 226 18.12 -1.77 7.34
CA GLY A 226 17.92 -2.54 6.12
C GLY A 226 18.97 -2.18 5.05
N SER A 227 19.22 -0.89 4.83
CA SER A 227 20.22 -0.40 3.86
C SER A 227 21.64 -0.89 4.20
N VAL A 228 22.02 -0.86 5.48
CA VAL A 228 23.31 -1.42 5.93
C VAL A 228 23.38 -2.93 5.66
N LEU A 229 22.33 -3.68 5.99
CA LEU A 229 22.31 -5.13 5.71
C LEU A 229 22.35 -5.43 4.20
N CYS A 230 21.74 -4.59 3.38
CA CYS A 230 21.81 -4.69 1.91
C CYS A 230 23.26 -4.57 1.42
N ILE A 231 24.03 -3.61 1.95
CA ILE A 231 25.45 -3.43 1.64
C ILE A 231 26.27 -4.65 2.12
N VAL A 232 26.04 -5.10 3.35
CA VAL A 232 26.74 -6.29 3.90
C VAL A 232 26.46 -7.52 3.06
N ALA A 233 25.23 -7.74 2.62
CA ALA A 233 24.87 -8.85 1.73
C ALA A 233 25.58 -8.73 0.38
N THR A 234 25.67 -7.52 -0.19
CA THR A 234 26.41 -7.24 -1.44
C THR A 234 27.87 -7.65 -1.31
N VAL A 235 28.53 -7.23 -0.22
CA VAL A 235 29.93 -7.57 0.07
C VAL A 235 30.10 -9.09 0.24
N ALA A 236 29.21 -9.74 0.97
CA ALA A 236 29.25 -11.19 1.16
C ALA A 236 29.10 -11.94 -0.19
N PHE A 237 28.17 -11.50 -1.06
CA PHE A 237 28.04 -12.07 -2.41
C PHE A 237 29.29 -11.85 -3.24
N TRP A 238 29.91 -10.70 -3.18
CA TRP A 238 31.14 -10.38 -3.91
C TRP A 238 32.30 -11.33 -3.57
N TYR A 239 32.43 -11.69 -2.28
CA TYR A 239 33.45 -12.62 -1.81
C TYR A 239 33.04 -14.09 -1.93
N GLY A 240 31.89 -14.40 -2.54
CA GLY A 240 31.41 -15.79 -2.68
C GLY A 240 30.86 -16.39 -1.38
N TRP A 241 30.66 -15.59 -0.34
CA TRP A 241 30.04 -16.04 0.93
C TRP A 241 28.51 -16.07 0.79
N PHE A 242 28.06 -16.87 -0.18
CA PHE A 242 26.65 -16.85 -0.61
C PHE A 242 25.67 -17.19 0.51
N TRP A 243 25.99 -18.14 1.39
CA TRP A 243 25.13 -18.49 2.51
C TRP A 243 24.95 -17.34 3.50
N SER A 244 26.05 -16.70 3.89
CA SER A 244 26.01 -15.53 4.75
C SER A 244 25.30 -14.36 4.07
N GLY A 245 25.60 -14.12 2.79
CA GLY A 245 24.96 -13.10 1.99
C GLY A 245 23.45 -13.32 1.85
N LEU A 246 23.01 -14.56 1.64
CA LEU A 246 21.59 -14.91 1.62
C LEU A 246 20.91 -14.69 2.96
N ALA A 247 21.53 -15.11 4.08
CA ALA A 247 20.96 -14.92 5.41
C ALA A 247 20.76 -13.42 5.73
N VAL A 248 21.78 -12.60 5.48
CA VAL A 248 21.73 -11.14 5.68
C VAL A 248 20.75 -10.49 4.69
N GLY A 249 20.74 -10.93 3.43
CA GLY A 249 19.81 -10.45 2.41
C GLY A 249 18.36 -10.80 2.72
N LEU A 250 18.07 -11.98 3.27
CA LEU A 250 16.74 -12.35 3.76
C LEU A 250 16.30 -11.45 4.90
N LEU A 251 17.18 -11.15 5.86
CA LEU A 251 16.88 -10.23 6.95
C LEU A 251 16.57 -8.82 6.42
N PHE A 252 17.37 -8.31 5.46
CA PHE A 252 17.08 -7.05 4.77
C PHE A 252 15.67 -7.07 4.14
N MET A 253 15.32 -8.13 3.40
CA MET A 253 14.01 -8.21 2.73
C MET A 253 12.83 -8.25 3.71
N VAL A 254 13.02 -8.84 4.90
CA VAL A 254 12.02 -8.78 5.98
C VAL A 254 11.90 -7.37 6.52
N LEU A 255 13.02 -6.68 6.81
CA LEU A 255 13.02 -5.32 7.34
C LEU A 255 12.41 -4.31 6.36
N ASP A 256 12.64 -4.45 5.08
CA ASP A 256 12.01 -3.72 3.98
C ASP A 256 10.46 -3.88 3.96
N THR A 257 9.97 -5.06 4.36
CA THR A 257 8.53 -5.24 4.58
C THR A 257 8.08 -4.56 5.87
N VAL A 258 8.88 -4.59 6.92
CA VAL A 258 8.56 -4.04 8.25
C VAL A 258 8.44 -2.52 8.21
N ASP A 259 9.38 -1.79 7.58
CA ASP A 259 9.40 -0.32 7.59
C ASP A 259 8.13 0.29 6.98
N GLY A 260 7.71 -0.21 5.82
CA GLY A 260 6.46 0.21 5.19
C GLY A 260 5.21 -0.19 5.98
N LYS A 261 5.23 -1.33 6.72
CA LYS A 261 4.12 -1.72 7.61
C LYS A 261 4.10 -0.85 8.85
N LEU A 262 5.25 -0.64 9.48
CA LEU A 262 5.40 0.22 10.64
C LEU A 262 4.89 1.63 10.32
N ALA A 263 5.33 2.21 9.19
CA ALA A 263 4.89 3.53 8.75
C ALA A 263 3.37 3.64 8.62
N ARG A 264 2.72 2.63 8.05
CA ARG A 264 1.25 2.61 7.87
C ARG A 264 0.49 2.32 9.17
N CYS A 265 0.97 1.37 9.98
CA CYS A 265 0.33 1.02 11.25
C CYS A 265 0.43 2.15 12.29
N THR A 266 1.58 2.85 12.34
CA THR A 266 1.81 3.98 13.24
C THR A 266 1.44 5.34 12.65
N ILE A 267 1.03 5.37 11.36
CA ILE A 267 0.65 6.59 10.62
C ILE A 267 1.77 7.63 10.66
N THR A 268 2.98 7.17 10.35
CA THR A 268 4.21 7.98 10.34
C THR A 268 4.90 7.97 8.98
N SER A 269 4.15 7.68 7.90
CA SER A 269 4.67 7.74 6.54
C SER A 269 5.18 9.13 6.21
N SER A 270 6.39 9.23 5.65
CA SER A 270 7.01 10.48 5.25
C SER A 270 7.49 10.42 3.79
N ALA A 271 7.51 11.57 3.11
CA ALA A 271 8.00 11.66 1.74
C ALA A 271 9.47 11.22 1.63
N LEU A 272 10.31 11.64 2.60
CA LEU A 272 11.72 11.24 2.65
C LEU A 272 11.89 9.73 2.84
N GLY A 273 11.16 9.13 3.80
CA GLY A 273 11.21 7.69 4.05
C GLY A 273 10.76 6.89 2.84
N ASN A 274 9.69 7.34 2.18
CA ASN A 274 9.20 6.71 0.96
C ASN A 274 10.19 6.81 -0.20
N ALA A 275 10.84 7.97 -0.39
CA ALA A 275 11.88 8.15 -1.40
C ALA A 275 13.13 7.31 -1.11
N TRP A 276 13.52 7.19 0.16
CA TRP A 276 14.66 6.36 0.57
C TRP A 276 14.40 4.88 0.31
N ASP A 277 13.28 4.34 0.82
CA ASP A 277 12.85 2.95 0.62
C ASP A 277 12.81 2.59 -0.88
N HIS A 278 12.09 3.38 -1.69
CA HIS A 278 12.03 3.18 -3.13
C HIS A 278 13.38 3.34 -3.83
N GLY A 279 14.23 4.24 -3.35
CA GLY A 279 15.59 4.43 -3.87
C GLY A 279 16.45 3.20 -3.65
N VAL A 280 16.46 2.65 -2.44
CA VAL A 280 17.19 1.41 -2.14
C VAL A 280 16.66 0.27 -3.01
N ASP A 281 15.35 0.12 -3.10
CA ASP A 281 14.71 -0.93 -3.92
C ASP A 281 15.05 -0.85 -5.41
N LEU A 282 15.22 0.35 -5.92
CA LEU A 282 15.56 0.57 -7.33
C LEU A 282 17.06 0.37 -7.62
N ILE A 283 17.92 0.77 -6.68
CA ILE A 283 19.36 0.87 -6.94
C ILE A 283 20.09 -0.45 -6.64
N HIS A 284 19.76 -1.15 -5.54
CA HIS A 284 20.56 -2.29 -5.09
C HIS A 284 20.53 -3.54 -5.99
N PRO A 285 19.45 -3.90 -6.73
CA PRO A 285 19.41 -5.18 -7.43
C PRO A 285 20.55 -5.38 -8.45
N PRO A 286 20.92 -4.38 -9.29
CA PRO A 286 22.09 -4.48 -10.17
C PRO A 286 23.40 -4.82 -9.43
N PHE A 287 23.62 -4.21 -8.26
CA PHE A 287 24.82 -4.46 -7.47
C PHE A 287 24.85 -5.88 -6.90
N TRP A 288 23.69 -6.42 -6.47
CA TRP A 288 23.58 -7.80 -6.00
C TRP A 288 23.86 -8.80 -7.11
N TRP A 289 23.38 -8.56 -8.32
CA TRP A 289 23.64 -9.44 -9.47
C TRP A 289 25.09 -9.44 -9.86
N TRP A 290 25.69 -8.26 -9.93
CA TRP A 290 27.12 -8.12 -10.21
C TRP A 290 27.95 -8.81 -9.14
N ALA A 291 27.69 -8.55 -7.88
CA ALA A 291 28.39 -9.17 -6.75
C ALA A 291 28.26 -10.68 -6.75
N TRP A 292 27.04 -11.21 -7.01
CA TRP A 292 26.82 -12.65 -7.11
C TRP A 292 27.62 -13.26 -8.26
N ALA A 293 27.52 -12.71 -9.47
CA ALA A 293 28.22 -13.22 -10.64
C ALA A 293 29.75 -13.22 -10.44
N THR A 294 30.29 -12.13 -9.87
CA THR A 294 31.72 -12.00 -9.52
C THR A 294 32.13 -13.02 -8.44
N GLY A 295 31.31 -13.15 -7.41
CA GLY A 295 31.56 -14.06 -6.28
C GLY A 295 31.55 -15.55 -6.66
N CYS A 296 30.97 -15.93 -7.80
CA CYS A 296 31.03 -17.29 -8.31
C CYS A 296 32.49 -17.78 -8.49
N ALA A 297 33.38 -16.89 -8.90
CA ALA A 297 34.81 -17.22 -9.03
C ALA A 297 35.45 -17.52 -7.66
N ALA A 298 35.18 -16.70 -6.65
CA ALA A 298 35.66 -16.90 -5.28
C ALA A 298 35.06 -18.16 -4.63
N TYR A 299 33.86 -18.54 -5.02
CA TYR A 299 33.19 -19.79 -4.58
C TYR A 299 33.75 -21.03 -5.28
N GLY A 300 34.64 -20.90 -6.29
CA GLY A 300 35.19 -22.01 -7.08
C GLY A 300 34.30 -22.46 -8.25
N ARG A 301 33.38 -21.61 -8.69
CA ARG A 301 32.46 -21.81 -9.84
C ARG A 301 32.49 -20.61 -10.77
N PRO A 302 33.62 -20.22 -11.37
CA PRO A 302 33.72 -19.08 -12.24
C PRO A 302 32.77 -19.21 -13.43
N LEU A 303 32.19 -18.09 -13.85
CA LEU A 303 31.50 -17.97 -15.14
C LEU A 303 32.52 -17.66 -16.22
N ASP A 304 32.40 -18.29 -17.40
CA ASP A 304 33.13 -17.85 -18.59
C ASP A 304 32.81 -16.37 -18.89
N HIS A 305 33.81 -15.65 -19.41
CA HIS A 305 33.70 -14.21 -19.64
C HIS A 305 32.44 -13.83 -20.46
N ASP A 306 32.19 -14.54 -21.55
CA ASP A 306 31.05 -14.26 -22.43
C ASP A 306 29.72 -14.55 -21.75
N ILE A 307 29.65 -15.60 -20.93
CA ILE A 307 28.45 -15.91 -20.11
C ILE A 307 28.25 -14.84 -19.04
N PHE A 308 29.33 -14.40 -18.36
CA PHE A 308 29.25 -13.33 -17.38
C PHE A 308 28.66 -12.04 -18.00
N VAL A 309 29.22 -11.61 -19.13
CA VAL A 309 28.76 -10.41 -19.85
C VAL A 309 27.31 -10.57 -20.30
N ALA A 310 26.96 -11.70 -20.89
CA ALA A 310 25.59 -11.97 -21.36
C ALA A 310 24.58 -11.97 -20.20
N VAL A 311 24.90 -12.60 -19.07
CA VAL A 311 24.04 -12.64 -17.88
C VAL A 311 23.80 -11.24 -17.33
N ILE A 312 24.86 -10.46 -17.11
CA ILE A 312 24.73 -9.11 -16.55
C ILE A 312 23.97 -8.21 -17.53
N ALA A 313 24.28 -8.25 -18.83
CA ALA A 313 23.59 -7.49 -19.84
C ALA A 313 22.09 -7.85 -19.92
N ALA A 314 21.73 -9.13 -19.89
CA ALA A 314 20.34 -9.59 -19.90
C ALA A 314 19.58 -9.13 -18.65
N MET A 315 20.19 -9.23 -17.48
CA MET A 315 19.57 -8.83 -16.22
C MET A 315 19.36 -7.30 -16.16
N LEU A 316 20.37 -6.50 -16.51
CA LEU A 316 20.25 -5.04 -16.53
C LEU A 316 19.23 -4.58 -17.57
N PHE A 317 19.32 -5.09 -18.80
CA PHE A 317 18.37 -4.76 -19.86
C PHE A 317 16.94 -5.14 -19.45
N GLY A 318 16.74 -6.38 -19.01
CA GLY A 318 15.44 -6.88 -18.60
C GLY A 318 14.85 -6.11 -17.42
N TYR A 319 15.69 -5.72 -16.46
CA TYR A 319 15.29 -4.90 -15.32
C TYR A 319 14.79 -3.51 -15.76
N VAL A 320 15.61 -2.79 -16.53
CA VAL A 320 15.27 -1.44 -16.99
C VAL A 320 14.03 -1.48 -17.89
N ALA A 321 14.01 -2.41 -18.85
CA ALA A 321 12.86 -2.55 -19.77
C ALA A 321 11.55 -2.84 -19.03
N GLN A 322 11.55 -3.72 -18.02
CA GLN A 322 10.37 -3.98 -17.19
C GLN A 322 9.91 -2.75 -16.42
N ARG A 323 10.83 -1.92 -15.88
CA ARG A 323 10.47 -0.64 -15.22
C ARG A 323 9.83 0.33 -16.20
N LEU A 324 10.37 0.44 -17.41
CA LEU A 324 9.81 1.29 -18.47
C LEU A 324 8.41 0.83 -18.88
N ILE A 325 8.20 -0.48 -19.05
CA ILE A 325 6.88 -1.06 -19.37
C ILE A 325 5.86 -0.76 -18.26
N GLU A 326 6.24 -0.95 -16.99
CA GLU A 326 5.38 -0.63 -15.85
C GLU A 326 5.03 0.85 -15.81
N GLY A 327 6.02 1.73 -16.00
CA GLY A 327 5.81 3.17 -16.09
C GLY A 327 4.90 3.58 -17.25
N ALA A 328 5.12 3.01 -18.45
CA ALA A 328 4.28 3.25 -19.62
C ALA A 328 2.83 2.79 -19.41
N PHE A 329 2.65 1.64 -18.75
CA PHE A 329 1.31 1.12 -18.41
C PHE A 329 0.58 2.04 -17.43
N ILE A 330 1.27 2.53 -16.39
CA ILE A 330 0.72 3.48 -15.42
C ILE A 330 0.37 4.80 -16.11
N ALA A 331 1.29 5.34 -16.91
CA ALA A 331 1.06 6.60 -17.63
C ALA A 331 -0.13 6.53 -18.61
N ARG A 332 -0.34 5.37 -19.25
CA ARG A 332 -1.38 5.18 -20.26
C ARG A 332 -2.74 4.81 -19.70
N PHE A 333 -2.78 4.02 -18.61
CA PHE A 333 -4.01 3.41 -18.09
C PHE A 333 -4.32 3.79 -16.63
N ALA A 334 -3.50 4.65 -16.00
CA ALA A 334 -3.64 5.08 -14.61
C ALA A 334 -3.69 3.92 -13.59
N MET A 335 -3.09 2.76 -13.92
CA MET A 335 -3.02 1.60 -13.03
C MET A 335 -1.74 0.81 -13.23
N HIS A 336 -1.37 -0.02 -12.26
CA HIS A 336 -0.27 -0.97 -12.42
C HIS A 336 -0.65 -2.14 -13.34
N ILE A 337 0.26 -2.58 -14.23
CA ILE A 337 0.07 -3.74 -15.10
C ILE A 337 -0.32 -5.00 -14.29
N HIS A 338 0.22 -5.16 -13.09
CA HIS A 338 -0.01 -6.33 -12.22
C HIS A 338 -1.43 -6.46 -11.66
N VAL A 339 -2.27 -5.44 -11.80
CA VAL A 339 -3.68 -5.46 -11.33
C VAL A 339 -4.68 -5.40 -12.48
N TRP A 340 -4.22 -5.48 -13.72
CA TRP A 340 -5.11 -5.46 -14.87
C TRP A 340 -6.02 -6.69 -14.86
N GLU A 341 -5.46 -7.89 -14.93
CA GLU A 341 -6.21 -9.13 -14.88
C GLU A 341 -5.71 -10.08 -13.77
N ARG A 342 -6.49 -11.11 -13.44
CA ARG A 342 -6.10 -12.12 -12.43
C ARG A 342 -4.80 -12.83 -12.79
N PHE A 343 -4.53 -13.04 -14.07
CA PHE A 343 -3.26 -13.60 -14.55
C PHE A 343 -2.08 -12.73 -14.11
N ASP A 344 -2.15 -11.41 -14.32
CA ASP A 344 -1.07 -10.48 -14.01
C ASP A 344 -0.76 -10.45 -12.51
N SER A 345 -1.81 -10.51 -11.68
CA SER A 345 -1.67 -10.59 -10.23
C SER A 345 -1.04 -11.92 -9.76
N ARG A 346 -1.36 -13.03 -10.41
CA ARG A 346 -0.73 -14.33 -10.13
C ARG A 346 0.72 -14.37 -10.62
N PHE A 347 0.97 -13.86 -11.83
CA PHE A 347 2.33 -13.78 -12.36
C PHE A 347 3.24 -12.88 -11.51
N ARG A 348 2.68 -11.83 -10.89
CA ARG A 348 3.42 -10.96 -9.97
C ARG A 348 4.03 -11.70 -8.77
N LEU A 349 3.47 -12.83 -8.37
CA LEU A 349 4.04 -13.65 -7.30
C LEU A 349 5.45 -14.15 -7.61
N ILE A 350 5.71 -14.44 -8.87
CA ILE A 350 6.95 -15.08 -9.36
C ILE A 350 7.74 -14.21 -10.35
N THR A 351 7.24 -13.04 -10.73
CA THR A 351 7.96 -12.12 -11.64
C THR A 351 9.41 -11.94 -11.19
N ALA A 352 10.34 -11.90 -12.15
CA ALA A 352 11.77 -11.71 -11.91
C ALA A 352 12.05 -10.38 -11.19
N ARG A 353 11.94 -10.42 -9.88
CA ARG A 353 12.24 -9.33 -8.94
C ARG A 353 13.07 -9.86 -7.80
N ARG A 354 13.54 -8.98 -6.93
CA ARG A 354 14.42 -9.32 -5.80
C ARG A 354 14.06 -10.64 -5.10
N ASN A 355 12.85 -10.72 -4.53
CA ASN A 355 12.46 -11.87 -3.72
C ASN A 355 12.38 -13.20 -4.51
N PRO A 356 11.67 -13.29 -5.66
CA PRO A 356 11.68 -14.51 -6.47
C PRO A 356 13.08 -14.90 -7.01
N ASN A 357 13.91 -13.91 -7.35
CA ASN A 357 15.28 -14.17 -7.80
C ASN A 357 16.11 -14.81 -6.68
N MET A 358 15.96 -14.35 -5.42
CA MET A 358 16.64 -14.96 -4.28
C MET A 358 16.23 -16.42 -4.05
N VAL A 359 14.97 -16.78 -4.34
CA VAL A 359 14.53 -18.19 -4.27
C VAL A 359 15.27 -19.06 -5.29
N LEU A 360 15.41 -18.58 -6.52
CA LEU A 360 16.19 -19.31 -7.56
C LEU A 360 17.66 -19.45 -7.16
N LEU A 361 18.26 -18.36 -6.69
CA LEU A 361 19.67 -18.38 -6.24
C LEU A 361 19.86 -19.34 -5.07
N PHE A 362 18.95 -19.33 -4.08
CA PHE A 362 18.97 -20.26 -2.96
C PHE A 362 18.85 -21.72 -3.42
N ALA A 363 17.89 -22.02 -4.31
CA ALA A 363 17.66 -23.38 -4.79
C ALA A 363 18.90 -23.95 -5.51
N LEU A 364 19.55 -23.13 -6.34
CA LEU A 364 20.76 -23.58 -7.06
C LEU A 364 22.00 -23.61 -6.15
N LEU A 365 22.05 -22.78 -5.12
CA LEU A 365 23.11 -22.84 -4.11
C LEU A 365 23.03 -24.11 -3.25
N LEU A 366 21.81 -24.63 -2.97
CA LEU A 366 21.64 -25.92 -2.27
C LEU A 366 22.33 -27.10 -2.98
N VAL A 367 22.43 -27.04 -4.30
CA VAL A 367 23.15 -28.05 -5.10
C VAL A 367 24.59 -27.64 -5.45
N GLY A 368 25.10 -26.56 -4.79
CA GLY A 368 26.47 -26.08 -4.99
C GLY A 368 26.73 -25.43 -6.36
N ARG A 369 25.67 -24.91 -7.01
CA ARG A 369 25.73 -24.30 -8.35
C ARG A 369 25.23 -22.85 -8.37
N PRO A 370 25.91 -21.93 -7.63
CA PRO A 370 25.55 -20.49 -7.66
C PRO A 370 25.71 -19.88 -9.05
N ASP A 371 26.60 -20.41 -9.88
CA ASP A 371 26.82 -20.07 -11.28
C ASP A 371 25.56 -20.33 -12.13
N TRP A 372 24.99 -21.52 -12.03
CA TRP A 372 23.70 -21.81 -12.68
C TRP A 372 22.56 -20.96 -12.11
N GLY A 373 22.65 -20.61 -10.82
CA GLY A 373 21.68 -19.74 -10.17
C GLY A 373 21.53 -18.40 -10.86
N ILE A 374 22.64 -17.70 -11.10
CA ILE A 374 22.61 -16.39 -11.74
C ILE A 374 22.19 -16.47 -13.22
N VAL A 375 22.59 -17.54 -13.93
CA VAL A 375 22.14 -17.80 -15.30
C VAL A 375 20.64 -18.04 -15.34
N ALA A 376 20.10 -18.85 -14.42
CA ALA A 376 18.65 -19.09 -14.32
C ALA A 376 17.86 -17.81 -14.02
N VAL A 377 18.38 -16.93 -13.16
CA VAL A 377 17.79 -15.62 -12.88
C VAL A 377 17.81 -14.73 -14.12
N ALA A 378 18.89 -14.71 -14.90
CA ALA A 378 18.96 -13.96 -16.14
C ALA A 378 17.90 -14.45 -17.17
N MET A 379 17.77 -15.75 -17.36
CA MET A 379 16.76 -16.36 -18.22
C MET A 379 15.34 -16.02 -17.73
N TRP A 380 15.10 -16.09 -16.41
CA TRP A 380 13.82 -15.77 -15.81
C TRP A 380 13.46 -14.28 -15.95
N THR A 381 14.49 -13.41 -15.88
CA THR A 381 14.34 -11.98 -16.13
C THR A 381 13.88 -11.69 -17.56
N MET A 382 14.49 -12.35 -18.55
CA MET A 382 14.12 -12.21 -19.95
C MET A 382 12.73 -12.79 -20.24
N LEU A 383 12.37 -13.93 -19.63
CA LEU A 383 11.02 -14.49 -19.76
C LEU A 383 9.97 -13.57 -19.11
N SER A 384 10.27 -13.00 -17.95
CA SER A 384 9.39 -12.02 -17.29
C SER A 384 9.21 -10.75 -18.13
N LEU A 385 10.27 -10.28 -18.78
CA LEU A 385 10.20 -9.17 -19.73
C LEU A 385 9.28 -9.50 -20.91
N LEU A 386 9.42 -10.69 -21.49
CA LEU A 386 8.57 -11.14 -22.60
C LEU A 386 7.09 -11.14 -22.20
N VAL A 387 6.77 -11.68 -21.01
CA VAL A 387 5.39 -11.67 -20.50
C VAL A 387 4.88 -10.23 -20.37
N HIS A 388 5.65 -9.32 -19.76
CA HIS A 388 5.23 -7.91 -19.60
C HIS A 388 5.03 -7.22 -20.95
N LEU A 389 5.88 -7.49 -21.96
CA LEU A 389 5.71 -6.97 -23.33
C LEU A 389 4.41 -7.46 -23.95
N VAL A 390 4.16 -8.77 -23.90
CA VAL A 390 2.92 -9.37 -24.42
C VAL A 390 1.70 -8.73 -23.74
N ARG A 391 1.72 -8.59 -22.42
CA ARG A 391 0.61 -7.99 -21.67
C ARG A 391 0.41 -6.52 -22.05
N LEU A 392 1.47 -5.74 -22.20
CA LEU A 392 1.38 -4.35 -22.65
C LEU A 392 0.72 -4.26 -24.03
N PHE A 393 1.17 -5.09 -25.00
CA PHE A 393 0.59 -5.09 -26.34
C PHE A 393 -0.87 -5.54 -26.36
N GLN A 394 -1.24 -6.53 -25.55
CA GLN A 394 -2.63 -6.96 -25.39
C GLN A 394 -3.50 -5.82 -24.85
N ALA A 395 -3.06 -5.14 -23.78
CA ALA A 395 -3.79 -4.00 -23.23
C ALA A 395 -3.94 -2.86 -24.25
N MET A 396 -2.88 -2.57 -25.01
CA MET A 396 -2.94 -1.57 -26.09
C MET A 396 -3.92 -1.98 -27.19
N ALA A 397 -3.97 -3.26 -27.58
CA ALA A 397 -4.90 -3.77 -28.58
C ALA A 397 -6.36 -3.69 -28.10
N VAL A 398 -6.62 -4.02 -26.82
CA VAL A 398 -7.95 -3.87 -26.19
C VAL A 398 -8.39 -2.41 -26.18
N ALA A 399 -7.49 -1.50 -25.77
CA ALA A 399 -7.76 -0.07 -25.75
C ALA A 399 -8.02 0.52 -27.14
N ARG A 400 -7.29 0.05 -28.20
CA ARG A 400 -7.52 0.46 -29.59
C ARG A 400 -8.89 0.04 -30.11
N ARG A 401 -9.49 -1.02 -29.56
CA ARG A 401 -10.86 -1.47 -29.87
C ARG A 401 -11.94 -0.66 -29.14
N GLY A 402 -11.56 0.41 -28.43
CA GLY A 402 -12.48 1.26 -27.67
C GLY A 402 -12.93 0.67 -26.32
N GLN A 403 -12.35 -0.46 -25.90
CA GLN A 403 -12.67 -1.06 -24.60
C GLN A 403 -11.88 -0.37 -23.48
N ARG A 404 -12.56 -0.11 -22.37
CA ARG A 404 -11.93 0.49 -21.19
C ARG A 404 -11.07 -0.54 -20.47
N ILE A 405 -9.83 -0.16 -20.17
CA ILE A 405 -8.94 -0.97 -19.34
C ILE A 405 -9.25 -0.63 -17.88
N VAL A 406 -9.71 -1.63 -17.15
CA VAL A 406 -10.05 -1.53 -15.72
C VAL A 406 -9.39 -2.66 -14.94
N SER A 407 -9.10 -2.43 -13.66
CA SER A 407 -8.55 -3.46 -12.79
C SER A 407 -9.62 -4.52 -12.47
N TRP A 408 -9.21 -5.80 -12.42
CA TRP A 408 -10.11 -6.87 -11.97
C TRP A 408 -10.49 -6.76 -10.48
N LEU A 409 -9.82 -5.86 -9.73
CA LEU A 409 -10.07 -5.57 -8.32
C LEU A 409 -11.07 -4.41 -8.13
N ALA A 410 -11.35 -3.64 -9.18
CA ALA A 410 -12.20 -2.45 -9.12
C ALA A 410 -13.69 -2.76 -8.96
#